data_a9925e929041f494e40eae9d15aca6de
#
_entry.id   a9925e929041f494e40eae9d15aca6de
#
_cell.length_a   1.000
_cell.length_b   1.000
_cell.length_c   1.000
_cell.angle_alpha   90.00
_cell.angle_beta   90.00
_cell.angle_gamma   90.00
#
_symmetry.space_group_name_H-M   'P 1'
#
loop_
_entity.id
_entity.type
_entity.pdbx_description
1 polymer ?
#
loop_
_entity_poly.entity_id
_entity_poly.type
_entity_poly.pdbx_seq_one_letter_code
_entity_poly.pdbx_strand_id
1 'polypeptide(L)'
;NNEIVNITPDNIKSISVITSPGAEYDAEVESVIRIRTKERHANGFSLRADAFGKYNKWMSDYELISARYQTKKFEIANSLWMRGYHIGEDNHLNTDINLPDKHYHNDQHFNSDTKHRFLSEYLSADYSLNDSNSIGGSYRYYGMLNGRTNSASQQDVFLNGVAQGSIEQNEVAKPHLGSHEAEIYYVGKIGQVGIDFNATYYTVNNRRSDESIESSKELGNQEVHSSNRQNSDMWAGKLVVNIPLWKGNMSVGTELSKTDSHGTFLNEEQLVPSTETDIHERNVAGFVQYGLSLSKWTIGLGVRYENIIRDYFSGGVKQDDVSRRYSNFFPNLSISWNKGNWNWQLNVNEKISRPSYRQLGNFMQYDNRFLYEGGNPTLQPEKVFNVEAMM
;
A
#
# COMPACT_ATOMS: atom_id res chain seq x y z
N ASN A 1 11.17 1.03 -2.02
CA ASN A 1 11.10 0.70 -3.46
C ASN A 1 12.44 0.15 -3.93
N ASN A 2 12.50 -1.16 -4.25
CA ASN A 2 13.74 -1.84 -4.66
C ASN A 2 14.25 -1.36 -6.03
N GLU A 3 13.37 -0.86 -6.89
CA GLU A 3 13.73 -0.29 -8.18
C GLU A 3 14.65 0.94 -8.03
N ILE A 4 14.31 1.83 -7.11
CA ILE A 4 15.08 3.06 -6.86
C ILE A 4 16.49 2.74 -6.37
N VAL A 5 16.67 1.65 -5.61
CA VAL A 5 17.99 1.23 -5.10
C VAL A 5 18.95 0.86 -6.23
N ASN A 6 18.44 0.38 -7.37
CA ASN A 6 19.23 0.04 -8.54
C ASN A 6 19.61 1.25 -9.39
N ILE A 7 19.03 2.42 -9.15
CA ILE A 7 19.34 3.65 -9.88
C ILE A 7 20.43 4.40 -9.13
N THR A 8 21.62 4.44 -9.71
CA THR A 8 22.70 5.29 -9.16
C THR A 8 22.39 6.76 -9.41
N PRO A 9 22.69 7.67 -8.49
CA PRO A 9 22.46 9.12 -8.68
C PRO A 9 23.02 9.65 -10.00
N ASP A 10 24.20 9.16 -10.40
CA ASP A 10 24.88 9.56 -11.64
C ASP A 10 24.11 9.17 -12.89
N ASN A 11 23.23 8.18 -12.84
CA ASN A 11 22.39 7.74 -13.96
C ASN A 11 21.07 8.48 -14.04
N ILE A 12 20.76 9.36 -13.08
CA ILE A 12 19.52 10.13 -13.10
C ILE A 12 19.71 11.34 -14.03
N LYS A 13 18.80 11.49 -14.99
CA LYS A 13 18.71 12.67 -15.87
C LYS A 13 17.84 13.75 -15.24
N SER A 14 16.69 13.36 -14.68
CA SER A 14 15.78 14.28 -14.01
C SER A 14 14.84 13.55 -13.06
N ILE A 15 14.44 14.24 -12.02
CA ILE A 15 13.36 13.85 -11.11
C ILE A 15 12.28 14.92 -11.22
N SER A 16 11.04 14.52 -11.43
CA SER A 16 9.88 15.40 -11.37
C SER A 16 8.86 14.88 -10.36
N VAL A 17 8.35 15.76 -9.54
CA VAL A 17 7.27 15.47 -8.59
C VAL A 17 5.99 16.11 -9.13
N ILE A 18 4.98 15.28 -9.35
CA ILE A 18 3.67 15.70 -9.83
C ILE A 18 2.73 15.62 -8.62
N THR A 19 2.41 16.75 -8.01
CA THR A 19 1.56 16.84 -6.80
C THR A 19 0.07 16.76 -7.12
N SER A 20 -0.31 16.96 -8.38
CA SER A 20 -1.69 16.82 -8.86
C SER A 20 -1.69 15.95 -10.13
N PRO A 21 -1.64 14.60 -9.97
CA PRO A 21 -1.65 13.68 -11.09
C PRO A 21 -2.93 13.81 -11.91
N GLY A 22 -2.78 13.71 -13.24
CA GLY A 22 -3.89 13.81 -14.18
C GLY A 22 -4.76 12.54 -14.24
N ALA A 23 -5.73 12.55 -15.16
CA ALA A 23 -6.71 11.47 -15.32
C ALA A 23 -6.11 10.10 -15.71
N GLU A 24 -4.87 10.06 -16.17
CA GLU A 24 -4.15 8.83 -16.48
C GLU A 24 -3.80 7.99 -15.24
N TYR A 25 -3.83 8.60 -14.05
CA TYR A 25 -3.56 7.92 -12.79
C TYR A 25 -4.87 7.57 -12.08
N ASP A 26 -4.83 6.51 -11.25
CA ASP A 26 -5.95 6.16 -10.39
C ASP A 26 -6.33 7.35 -9.49
N ALA A 27 -7.62 7.49 -9.19
CA ALA A 27 -8.13 8.60 -8.40
C ALA A 27 -7.63 8.61 -6.94
N GLU A 28 -7.06 7.50 -6.44
CA GLU A 28 -6.40 7.42 -5.13
C GLU A 28 -4.96 7.96 -5.14
N VAL A 29 -4.33 8.12 -6.32
CA VAL A 29 -2.94 8.56 -6.40
C VAL A 29 -2.84 10.04 -6.06
N GLU A 30 -2.23 10.37 -4.93
CA GLU A 30 -2.05 11.76 -4.47
C GLU A 30 -0.91 12.47 -5.19
N SER A 31 0.21 11.79 -5.42
CA SER A 31 1.38 12.35 -6.08
C SER A 31 2.15 11.29 -6.85
N VAL A 32 2.89 11.72 -7.87
CA VAL A 32 3.73 10.85 -8.70
C VAL A 32 5.16 11.40 -8.74
N ILE A 33 6.13 10.55 -8.43
CA ILE A 33 7.54 10.83 -8.61
C ILE A 33 7.99 10.15 -9.89
N ARG A 34 8.34 10.95 -10.91
CA ARG A 34 8.84 10.45 -12.19
C ARG A 34 10.35 10.62 -12.26
N ILE A 35 11.07 9.50 -12.30
CA ILE A 35 12.52 9.47 -12.45
C ILE A 35 12.84 9.12 -13.90
N ARG A 36 13.61 9.99 -14.56
CA ARG A 36 14.16 9.73 -15.89
C ARG A 36 15.63 9.43 -15.75
N THR A 37 16.06 8.28 -16.27
CA THR A 37 17.46 7.90 -16.35
C THR A 37 18.12 8.46 -17.60
N LYS A 38 19.45 8.55 -17.59
CA LYS A 38 20.26 8.88 -18.78
C LYS A 38 20.18 7.73 -19.78
N GLU A 39 20.42 8.06 -21.05
CA GLU A 39 20.51 7.05 -22.10
C GLU A 39 21.69 6.09 -21.85
N ARG A 40 21.51 4.84 -22.25
CA ARG A 40 22.51 3.79 -22.09
C ARG A 40 23.59 3.96 -23.19
N HIS A 41 24.76 4.48 -22.84
CA HIS A 41 25.82 4.73 -23.84
C HIS A 41 26.87 3.63 -23.91
N ALA A 42 26.97 2.73 -22.93
CA ALA A 42 28.00 1.71 -22.87
C ALA A 42 27.46 0.38 -22.33
N ASN A 43 28.08 -0.71 -22.82
CA ASN A 43 27.92 -2.01 -22.19
C ASN A 43 28.64 -2.01 -20.84
N GLY A 44 28.06 -2.62 -19.83
CA GLY A 44 28.68 -2.62 -18.51
C GLY A 44 28.04 -3.63 -17.56
N PHE A 45 28.85 -3.97 -16.56
CA PHE A 45 28.41 -4.71 -15.40
C PHE A 45 28.64 -3.84 -14.16
N SER A 46 27.69 -3.81 -13.25
CA SER A 46 27.84 -3.17 -11.95
C SER A 46 27.41 -4.11 -10.85
N LEU A 47 28.15 -4.08 -9.76
CA LEU A 47 27.85 -4.79 -8.52
C LEU A 47 27.88 -3.77 -7.39
N ARG A 48 26.87 -3.82 -6.53
CA ARG A 48 26.80 -3.02 -5.31
C ARG A 48 26.52 -3.94 -4.14
N ALA A 49 27.21 -3.74 -3.05
CA ALA A 49 26.96 -4.40 -1.79
C ALA A 49 26.99 -3.36 -0.67
N ASP A 50 25.92 -3.28 0.10
CA ASP A 50 25.81 -2.41 1.27
C ASP A 50 25.47 -3.28 2.47
N ALA A 51 26.09 -3.00 3.60
CA ALA A 51 25.73 -3.59 4.87
C ALA A 51 25.90 -2.53 5.97
N PHE A 52 24.89 -2.40 6.82
CA PHE A 52 25.04 -1.59 8.00
C PHE A 52 24.31 -2.20 9.20
N GLY A 53 24.82 -1.94 10.38
CA GLY A 53 24.21 -2.31 11.65
C GLY A 53 23.94 -1.06 12.48
N LYS A 54 22.82 -1.07 13.19
CA LYS A 54 22.44 -0.05 14.18
C LYS A 54 22.28 -0.72 15.53
N TYR A 55 22.96 -0.18 16.53
CA TYR A 55 22.81 -0.61 17.92
C TYR A 55 22.14 0.50 18.74
N ASN A 56 21.01 0.17 19.35
CA ASN A 56 20.32 1.03 20.31
C ASN A 56 19.61 0.11 21.30
N LYS A 57 20.31 -0.32 22.35
CA LYS A 57 19.91 -1.39 23.28
C LYS A 57 19.83 -2.76 22.59
N TRP A 58 19.34 -2.82 21.32
CA TRP A 58 19.26 -4.00 20.46
C TRP A 58 19.94 -3.76 19.12
N MET A 59 20.32 -4.85 18.47
CA MET A 59 20.95 -4.83 17.15
C MET A 59 19.88 -4.90 16.06
N SER A 60 19.97 -3.98 15.10
CA SER A 60 19.24 -4.03 13.83
C SER A 60 20.23 -4.00 12.68
N ASP A 61 19.95 -4.73 11.62
CA ASP A 61 20.83 -4.90 10.46
C ASP A 61 20.10 -4.64 9.14
N TYR A 62 20.88 -4.33 8.13
CA TYR A 62 20.44 -4.21 6.75
C TYR A 62 21.57 -4.64 5.83
N GLU A 63 21.26 -5.53 4.89
CA GLU A 63 22.17 -6.01 3.84
C GLU A 63 21.49 -5.85 2.47
N LEU A 64 22.26 -5.38 1.51
CA LEU A 64 21.88 -5.26 0.12
C LEU A 64 22.96 -5.81 -0.78
N ILE A 65 22.59 -6.66 -1.73
CA ILE A 65 23.43 -7.03 -2.88
C ILE A 65 22.61 -6.71 -4.13
N SER A 66 23.20 -5.94 -5.05
CA SER A 66 22.57 -5.60 -6.32
C SER A 66 23.56 -5.78 -7.46
N ALA A 67 23.14 -6.49 -8.49
CA ALA A 67 23.90 -6.73 -9.70
C ALA A 67 23.10 -6.24 -10.91
N ARG A 68 23.79 -5.60 -11.85
CA ARG A 68 23.20 -5.11 -13.10
C ARG A 68 24.15 -5.40 -14.25
N TYR A 69 23.62 -5.94 -15.32
CA TYR A 69 24.29 -6.05 -16.60
C TYR A 69 23.49 -5.31 -17.66
N GLN A 70 24.14 -4.44 -18.40
CA GLN A 70 23.51 -3.66 -19.45
C GLN A 70 24.31 -3.70 -20.74
N THR A 71 23.58 -3.66 -21.85
CA THR A 71 24.09 -3.40 -23.19
C THR A 71 23.30 -2.24 -23.79
N LYS A 72 23.58 -1.85 -25.03
CA LYS A 72 22.77 -0.84 -25.73
C LYS A 72 21.29 -1.22 -25.87
N LYS A 73 21.00 -2.53 -25.98
CA LYS A 73 19.64 -3.03 -26.21
C LYS A 73 19.02 -3.80 -25.04
N PHE A 74 19.83 -4.33 -24.17
CA PHE A 74 19.36 -5.23 -23.11
C PHE A 74 19.88 -4.80 -21.76
N GLU A 75 19.03 -4.90 -20.76
CA GLU A 75 19.42 -4.75 -19.37
C GLU A 75 18.78 -5.86 -18.54
N ILE A 76 19.53 -6.42 -17.62
CA ILE A 76 19.03 -7.25 -16.55
C ILE A 76 19.58 -6.73 -15.24
N ALA A 77 18.72 -6.62 -14.24
CA ALA A 77 19.10 -6.20 -12.89
C ALA A 77 18.46 -7.11 -11.85
N ASN A 78 19.25 -7.43 -10.84
CA ASN A 78 18.76 -8.16 -9.67
C ASN A 78 19.17 -7.41 -8.41
N SER A 79 18.32 -7.34 -7.41
CA SER A 79 18.69 -6.88 -6.07
C SER A 79 18.00 -7.71 -5.01
N LEU A 80 18.81 -8.13 -4.08
CA LEU A 80 18.43 -8.87 -2.89
C LEU A 80 18.75 -8.01 -1.68
N TRP A 81 17.77 -7.73 -0.82
CA TRP A 81 18.03 -7.11 0.45
C TRP A 81 17.37 -7.87 1.61
N MET A 82 18.03 -7.84 2.72
CA MET A 82 17.53 -8.31 3.99
C MET A 82 17.55 -7.18 5.01
N ARG A 83 16.62 -7.22 5.93
CA ARG A 83 16.56 -6.27 7.04
C ARG A 83 16.08 -6.99 8.29
N GLY A 84 16.92 -7.01 9.31
CA GLY A 84 16.55 -7.39 10.65
C GLY A 84 16.31 -6.13 11.49
N TYR A 85 15.26 -6.09 12.27
CA TYR A 85 15.12 -5.10 13.31
C TYR A 85 14.63 -5.71 14.61
N HIS A 86 15.19 -5.16 15.68
CA HIS A 86 14.82 -5.46 17.04
C HIS A 86 14.55 -4.14 17.75
N ILE A 87 13.31 -3.93 18.17
CA ILE A 87 12.86 -2.71 18.85
C ILE A 87 12.05 -3.10 20.06
N GLY A 88 12.18 -2.31 21.13
CA GLY A 88 11.31 -2.35 22.28
C GLY A 88 10.55 -1.05 22.39
N GLU A 89 9.34 -1.14 22.87
CA GLU A 89 8.48 -0.01 23.16
C GLU A 89 8.08 -0.07 24.62
N ASP A 90 7.90 1.11 25.20
CA ASP A 90 7.42 1.31 26.57
C ASP A 90 6.38 2.44 26.49
N ASN A 91 5.13 2.10 26.70
CA ASN A 91 4.00 2.99 26.52
C ASN A 91 3.09 2.96 27.73
N HIS A 92 2.44 4.10 27.95
CA HIS A 92 1.39 4.26 28.96
C HIS A 92 0.10 4.66 28.24
N LEU A 93 -0.97 3.89 28.46
CA LEU A 93 -2.26 4.06 27.80
C LEU A 93 -3.36 4.22 28.84
N ASN A 94 -4.16 5.28 28.70
CA ASN A 94 -5.38 5.47 29.46
C ASN A 94 -6.58 5.27 28.54
N THR A 95 -7.51 4.40 28.95
CA THR A 95 -8.72 4.11 28.19
C THR A 95 -9.95 4.36 29.04
N ASP A 96 -10.84 5.24 28.55
CA ASP A 96 -12.13 5.52 29.18
C ASP A 96 -13.26 4.93 28.35
N ILE A 97 -14.08 4.05 28.97
CA ILE A 97 -15.22 3.42 28.34
C ILE A 97 -16.50 3.89 29.06
N ASN A 98 -17.28 4.71 28.35
CA ASN A 98 -18.51 5.29 28.85
C ASN A 98 -19.72 4.49 28.37
N LEU A 99 -20.38 3.80 29.29
CA LEU A 99 -21.67 3.14 29.11
C LEU A 99 -22.75 3.93 29.87
N PRO A 100 -24.06 3.72 29.59
CA PRO A 100 -25.14 4.49 30.26
C PRO A 100 -25.07 4.56 31.77
N ASP A 101 -24.71 3.44 32.43
CA ASP A 101 -24.69 3.31 33.87
C ASP A 101 -23.30 2.98 34.43
N LYS A 102 -22.26 2.90 33.58
CA LYS A 102 -20.93 2.45 33.97
C LYS A 102 -19.87 3.25 33.26
N HIS A 103 -18.89 3.73 34.01
CA HIS A 103 -17.68 4.34 33.47
C HIS A 103 -16.49 3.48 33.89
N TYR A 104 -15.85 2.82 32.90
CA TYR A 104 -14.58 2.14 33.12
C TYR A 104 -13.45 3.09 32.78
N HIS A 105 -12.46 3.15 33.66
CA HIS A 105 -11.18 3.79 33.42
C HIS A 105 -10.10 2.73 33.58
N ASN A 106 -9.28 2.54 32.58
CA ASN A 106 -8.19 1.60 32.56
C ASN A 106 -6.88 2.35 32.39
N ASP A 107 -5.97 2.18 33.35
CA ASP A 107 -4.62 2.72 33.32
C ASP A 107 -3.66 1.56 33.02
N GLN A 108 -3.03 1.55 31.84
CA GLN A 108 -2.23 0.44 31.34
C GLN A 108 -0.79 0.87 31.05
N HIS A 109 0.15 0.19 31.65
CA HIS A 109 1.56 0.24 31.32
C HIS A 109 1.90 -0.96 30.44
N PHE A 110 2.46 -0.70 29.25
CA PHE A 110 2.68 -1.69 28.19
C PHE A 110 4.12 -1.67 27.72
N ASN A 111 4.76 -2.84 27.70
CA ASN A 111 6.10 -3.06 27.17
C ASN A 111 6.07 -4.06 26.03
N SER A 112 6.80 -3.81 24.96
CA SER A 112 6.97 -4.80 23.89
C SER A 112 8.42 -5.00 23.46
N ASP A 113 8.72 -6.21 23.02
CA ASP A 113 9.96 -6.65 22.37
C ASP A 113 9.62 -7.25 21.01
N THR A 114 9.96 -6.55 19.94
CA THR A 114 9.62 -6.94 18.56
C THR A 114 10.87 -7.29 17.77
N LYS A 115 10.90 -8.50 17.23
CA LYS A 115 11.97 -9.03 16.35
C LYS A 115 11.37 -9.45 15.02
N HIS A 116 11.75 -8.76 13.94
CA HIS A 116 11.32 -9.10 12.60
C HIS A 116 12.51 -9.17 11.65
N ARG A 117 12.47 -10.11 10.72
CA ARG A 117 13.44 -10.20 9.63
C ARG A 117 12.72 -10.31 8.30
N PHE A 118 13.01 -9.37 7.41
CA PHE A 118 12.45 -9.29 6.08
C PHE A 118 13.48 -9.68 5.02
N LEU A 119 12.97 -10.22 3.93
CA LEU A 119 13.69 -10.46 2.70
C LEU A 119 12.92 -9.83 1.55
N SER A 120 13.62 -9.19 0.63
CA SER A 120 13.06 -8.80 -0.64
C SER A 120 14.03 -9.09 -1.77
N GLU A 121 13.52 -9.68 -2.83
CA GLU A 121 14.21 -9.88 -4.09
C GLU A 121 13.48 -9.15 -5.19
N TYR A 122 14.24 -8.51 -6.07
CA TYR A 122 13.75 -7.84 -7.27
C TYR A 122 14.60 -8.24 -8.46
N LEU A 123 13.97 -8.76 -9.48
CA LEU A 123 14.56 -9.10 -10.76
C LEU A 123 13.86 -8.31 -11.86
N SER A 124 14.59 -7.67 -12.76
CA SER A 124 14.03 -7.02 -13.93
C SER A 124 14.84 -7.33 -15.20
N ALA A 125 14.16 -7.32 -16.32
CA ALA A 125 14.76 -7.44 -17.64
C ALA A 125 14.07 -6.51 -18.63
N ASP A 126 14.88 -5.73 -19.37
CA ASP A 126 14.44 -4.74 -20.35
C ASP A 126 15.11 -4.99 -21.69
N TYR A 127 14.34 -4.89 -22.76
CA TYR A 127 14.86 -5.02 -24.12
C TYR A 127 14.35 -3.88 -25.01
N SER A 128 15.28 -3.13 -25.59
CA SER A 128 15.01 -2.10 -26.60
C SER A 128 14.90 -2.75 -27.99
N LEU A 129 13.68 -2.83 -28.50
CA LEU A 129 13.40 -3.32 -29.86
C LEU A 129 14.06 -2.41 -30.90
N ASN A 130 13.96 -1.10 -30.66
CA ASN A 130 14.61 -0.02 -31.40
C ASN A 130 14.68 1.24 -30.52
N ASP A 131 15.12 2.37 -31.06
CA ASP A 131 15.32 3.63 -30.31
C ASP A 131 14.02 4.21 -29.71
N SER A 132 12.86 3.74 -30.16
CA SER A 132 11.55 4.27 -29.76
C SER A 132 10.66 3.23 -29.08
N ASN A 133 11.06 1.97 -29.02
CA ASN A 133 10.21 0.88 -28.55
C ASN A 133 10.98 -0.05 -27.62
N SER A 134 10.43 -0.26 -26.45
CA SER A 134 10.97 -1.13 -25.40
C SER A 134 9.90 -2.05 -24.83
N ILE A 135 10.33 -3.25 -24.47
CA ILE A 135 9.54 -4.24 -23.75
C ILE A 135 10.35 -4.68 -22.54
N GLY A 136 9.70 -4.91 -21.45
CA GLY A 136 10.38 -5.41 -20.25
C GLY A 136 9.42 -6.07 -19.28
N GLY A 137 10.00 -6.55 -18.19
CA GLY A 137 9.23 -7.10 -17.11
C GLY A 137 10.05 -7.18 -15.83
N SER A 138 9.35 -7.32 -14.74
CA SER A 138 9.96 -7.45 -13.43
C SER A 138 9.23 -8.49 -12.57
N TYR A 139 9.97 -9.02 -11.62
CA TYR A 139 9.44 -9.86 -10.58
C TYR A 139 9.97 -9.38 -9.23
N ARG A 140 9.09 -9.31 -8.24
CA ARG A 140 9.43 -8.96 -6.86
C ARG A 140 8.85 -10.00 -5.91
N TYR A 141 9.71 -10.46 -5.02
CA TYR A 141 9.31 -11.12 -3.79
C TYR A 141 9.55 -10.16 -2.61
N TYR A 142 8.59 -10.10 -1.69
CA TYR A 142 8.76 -9.44 -0.41
C TYR A 142 8.11 -10.27 0.67
N GLY A 143 8.86 -10.59 1.72
CA GLY A 143 8.34 -11.43 2.78
C GLY A 143 9.04 -11.24 4.13
N MET A 144 8.35 -11.66 5.18
CA MET A 144 8.86 -11.73 6.53
C MET A 144 9.36 -13.15 6.78
N LEU A 145 10.67 -13.33 6.86
CA LEU A 145 11.30 -14.62 7.13
C LEU A 145 11.05 -15.08 8.56
N ASN A 146 11.02 -14.13 9.48
CA ASN A 146 10.81 -14.38 10.89
C ASN A 146 10.17 -13.16 11.54
N GLY A 147 9.12 -13.38 12.33
CA GLY A 147 8.41 -12.34 13.04
C GLY A 147 7.95 -12.83 14.40
N ARG A 148 8.27 -12.06 15.46
CA ARG A 148 7.80 -12.30 16.81
C ARG A 148 7.75 -10.98 17.56
N THR A 149 6.63 -10.75 18.23
CA THR A 149 6.47 -9.69 19.23
C THR A 149 6.06 -10.35 20.55
N ASN A 150 6.79 -10.05 21.60
CA ASN A 150 6.38 -10.40 22.97
C ASN A 150 6.00 -9.10 23.66
N SER A 151 4.81 -9.08 24.25
CA SER A 151 4.30 -7.92 24.97
C SER A 151 3.95 -8.32 26.39
N ALA A 152 4.17 -7.41 27.31
CA ALA A 152 3.74 -7.54 28.70
C ALA A 152 3.09 -6.23 29.12
N SER A 153 1.93 -6.31 29.75
CA SER A 153 1.27 -5.14 30.30
C SER A 153 0.69 -5.39 31.69
N GLN A 154 0.61 -4.32 32.48
CA GLN A 154 -0.13 -4.24 33.69
C GLN A 154 -1.22 -3.19 33.53
N GLN A 155 -2.45 -3.54 33.84
CA GLN A 155 -3.62 -2.69 33.68
C GLN A 155 -4.37 -2.58 34.99
N ASP A 156 -4.52 -1.38 35.53
CA ASP A 156 -5.37 -1.08 36.68
C ASP A 156 -6.75 -0.67 36.20
N VAL A 157 -7.78 -1.36 36.72
CA VAL A 157 -9.18 -1.23 36.29
C VAL A 157 -10.00 -0.51 37.33
N PHE A 158 -10.69 0.54 36.96
CA PHE A 158 -11.63 1.29 37.81
C PHE A 158 -13.03 1.26 37.19
N LEU A 159 -14.04 1.10 38.00
CA LEU A 159 -15.45 1.22 37.64
C LEU A 159 -16.10 2.33 38.48
N ASN A 160 -16.61 3.37 37.82
CA ASN A 160 -17.19 4.56 38.46
C ASN A 160 -16.23 5.16 39.53
N GLY A 161 -14.93 5.16 39.26
CA GLY A 161 -13.88 5.66 40.15
C GLY A 161 -13.48 4.71 41.29
N VAL A 162 -14.03 3.50 41.34
CA VAL A 162 -13.71 2.48 42.38
C VAL A 162 -12.81 1.43 41.74
N ALA A 163 -11.64 1.18 42.34
CA ALA A 163 -10.70 0.15 41.87
C ALA A 163 -11.36 -1.24 41.90
N GLN A 164 -11.24 -1.97 40.78
CA GLN A 164 -11.77 -3.33 40.61
C GLN A 164 -10.68 -4.38 40.72
N GLY A 165 -9.42 -4.00 40.57
CA GLY A 165 -8.26 -4.87 40.57
C GLY A 165 -7.28 -4.55 39.43
N SER A 166 -6.21 -5.33 39.38
CA SER A 166 -5.19 -5.22 38.35
C SER A 166 -5.14 -6.49 37.46
N ILE A 167 -4.82 -6.32 36.19
CA ILE A 167 -4.63 -7.41 35.22
C ILE A 167 -3.19 -7.36 34.75
N GLU A 168 -2.49 -8.48 34.85
CA GLU A 168 -1.21 -8.72 34.16
C GLU A 168 -1.50 -9.47 32.85
N GLN A 169 -1.06 -8.94 31.73
CA GLN A 169 -1.24 -9.57 30.42
C GLN A 169 0.13 -9.84 29.80
N ASN A 170 0.30 -11.07 29.29
CA ASN A 170 1.42 -11.45 28.46
C ASN A 170 0.90 -11.91 27.10
N GLU A 171 1.44 -11.35 26.03
CA GLU A 171 1.04 -11.65 24.66
C GLU A 171 2.25 -12.06 23.83
N VAL A 172 2.06 -13.05 22.95
CA VAL A 172 3.01 -13.47 21.93
C VAL A 172 2.33 -13.41 20.59
N ALA A 173 2.76 -12.50 19.74
CA ALA A 173 2.31 -12.39 18.36
C ALA A 173 3.37 -12.94 17.37
N LYS A 174 2.92 -13.74 16.40
CA LYS A 174 3.76 -14.34 15.36
C LYS A 174 3.22 -13.96 13.98
N PRO A 175 3.58 -12.76 13.46
CA PRO A 175 3.20 -12.36 12.12
C PRO A 175 4.02 -13.08 11.06
N HIS A 176 3.40 -13.31 9.91
CA HIS A 176 4.03 -13.81 8.69
C HIS A 176 3.47 -13.07 7.48
N LEU A 177 4.32 -12.67 6.58
CA LEU A 177 3.96 -11.97 5.34
C LEU A 177 4.78 -12.56 4.19
N GLY A 178 4.13 -12.84 3.07
CA GLY A 178 4.77 -13.18 1.80
C GLY A 178 3.97 -12.59 0.65
N SER A 179 4.64 -11.88 -0.25
CA SER A 179 4.01 -11.33 -1.45
C SER A 179 4.88 -11.54 -2.68
N HIS A 180 4.24 -11.72 -3.81
CA HIS A 180 4.84 -11.84 -5.13
C HIS A 180 4.18 -10.83 -6.05
N GLU A 181 4.98 -10.15 -6.85
CA GLU A 181 4.52 -9.23 -7.89
C GLU A 181 5.27 -9.53 -9.17
N ALA A 182 4.55 -9.68 -10.25
CA ALA A 182 5.10 -9.84 -11.58
C ALA A 182 4.49 -8.78 -12.49
N GLU A 183 5.32 -8.08 -13.24
CA GLU A 183 4.90 -7.03 -14.16
C GLU A 183 5.54 -7.27 -15.53
N ILE A 184 4.77 -6.99 -16.58
CA ILE A 184 5.26 -6.87 -17.95
C ILE A 184 4.80 -5.54 -18.53
N TYR A 185 5.63 -4.93 -19.36
CA TYR A 185 5.28 -3.67 -20.00
C TYR A 185 5.79 -3.56 -21.42
N TYR A 186 5.14 -2.70 -22.19
CA TYR A 186 5.60 -2.19 -23.47
C TYR A 186 5.45 -0.67 -23.48
N VAL A 187 6.52 0.02 -23.84
CA VAL A 187 6.50 1.46 -24.06
C VAL A 187 7.09 1.75 -25.44
N GLY A 188 6.34 2.46 -26.28
CA GLY A 188 6.83 2.68 -27.63
C GLY A 188 6.02 3.69 -28.43
N LYS A 189 6.39 3.80 -29.72
CA LYS A 189 5.74 4.68 -30.68
C LYS A 189 5.48 3.96 -31.99
N ILE A 190 4.28 4.16 -32.53
CA ILE A 190 3.92 3.80 -33.88
C ILE A 190 3.65 5.09 -34.65
N GLY A 191 4.58 5.50 -35.54
CA GLY A 191 4.56 6.82 -36.12
C GLY A 191 4.72 7.91 -35.07
N GLN A 192 3.72 8.78 -34.94
CA GLN A 192 3.68 9.84 -33.90
C GLN A 192 2.90 9.45 -32.66
N VAL A 193 2.21 8.31 -32.69
CA VAL A 193 1.37 7.84 -31.59
C VAL A 193 2.21 7.08 -30.59
N GLY A 194 2.22 7.53 -29.32
CA GLY A 194 2.82 6.84 -28.21
C GLY A 194 1.89 5.76 -27.67
N ILE A 195 2.44 4.63 -27.27
CA ILE A 195 1.71 3.51 -26.65
C ILE A 195 2.46 3.13 -25.38
N ASP A 196 1.73 3.03 -24.28
CA ASP A 196 2.21 2.54 -22.99
C ASP A 196 1.23 1.46 -22.51
N PHE A 197 1.73 0.25 -22.34
CA PHE A 197 0.96 -0.89 -21.84
C PHE A 197 1.69 -1.51 -20.69
N ASN A 198 0.99 -1.81 -19.61
CA ASN A 198 1.48 -2.66 -18.52
C ASN A 198 0.43 -3.66 -18.08
N ALA A 199 0.89 -4.79 -17.55
CA ALA A 199 0.06 -5.78 -16.90
C ALA A 199 0.80 -6.31 -15.67
N THR A 200 0.09 -6.36 -14.55
CA THR A 200 0.62 -6.72 -13.24
C THR A 200 -0.19 -7.87 -12.64
N TYR A 201 0.50 -8.86 -12.13
CA TYR A 201 -0.04 -9.83 -11.19
C TYR A 201 0.57 -9.63 -9.82
N TYR A 202 -0.26 -9.58 -8.79
CA TYR A 202 0.16 -9.44 -7.41
C TYR A 202 -0.57 -10.44 -6.54
N THR A 203 0.17 -11.15 -5.67
CA THR A 203 -0.42 -12.02 -4.65
C THR A 203 0.22 -11.75 -3.30
N VAL A 204 -0.55 -11.82 -2.24
CA VAL A 204 -0.09 -11.66 -0.87
C VAL A 204 -0.75 -12.66 0.05
N ASN A 205 0.07 -13.26 0.92
CA ASN A 205 -0.36 -14.08 2.05
C ASN A 205 0.10 -13.37 3.33
N ASN A 206 -0.85 -12.96 4.14
CA ASN A 206 -0.62 -12.37 5.45
C ASN A 206 -1.28 -13.26 6.50
N ARG A 207 -0.51 -13.67 7.50
CA ARG A 207 -1.00 -14.48 8.61
C ARG A 207 -0.41 -13.97 9.91
N ARG A 208 -1.23 -13.94 10.94
CA ARG A 208 -0.81 -13.63 12.31
C ARG A 208 -1.47 -14.61 13.27
N SER A 209 -0.73 -15.14 14.21
CA SER A 209 -1.25 -15.88 15.36
C SER A 209 -0.85 -15.16 16.63
N ASP A 210 -1.81 -15.04 17.53
CA ASP A 210 -1.66 -14.36 18.81
C ASP A 210 -2.09 -15.28 19.93
N GLU A 211 -1.31 -15.30 20.99
CA GLU A 211 -1.56 -15.96 22.27
C GLU A 211 -1.50 -14.91 23.36
N SER A 212 -2.59 -14.68 24.07
CA SER A 212 -2.71 -13.69 25.13
C SER A 212 -3.16 -14.37 26.42
N ILE A 213 -2.40 -14.17 27.48
CA ILE A 213 -2.68 -14.69 28.83
C ILE A 213 -2.86 -13.51 29.76
N GLU A 214 -4.06 -13.37 30.31
CA GLU A 214 -4.40 -12.38 31.32
C GLU A 214 -4.55 -13.06 32.67
N SER A 215 -3.94 -12.48 33.69
CA SER A 215 -3.99 -12.95 35.09
C SER A 215 -4.47 -11.86 36.01
N SER A 216 -5.49 -12.13 36.81
CA SER A 216 -6.01 -11.21 37.81
C SER A 216 -6.61 -11.98 38.97
N LYS A 217 -6.27 -11.59 40.19
CA LYS A 217 -6.83 -12.19 41.42
C LYS A 217 -8.30 -11.84 41.61
N GLU A 218 -8.67 -10.60 41.24
CA GLU A 218 -10.01 -10.05 41.44
C GLU A 218 -10.95 -10.35 40.28
N LEU A 219 -10.43 -10.30 39.05
CA LEU A 219 -11.21 -10.41 37.80
C LEU A 219 -11.10 -11.78 37.12
N GLY A 220 -10.27 -12.68 37.68
CA GLY A 220 -10.04 -14.02 37.14
C GLY A 220 -9.08 -14.03 35.96
N ASN A 221 -8.60 -15.21 35.63
CA ASN A 221 -7.66 -15.44 34.52
C ASN A 221 -8.41 -15.66 33.21
N GLN A 222 -7.78 -15.28 32.09
CA GLN A 222 -8.29 -15.48 30.74
C GLN A 222 -7.14 -15.81 29.81
N GLU A 223 -7.32 -16.80 28.95
CA GLU A 223 -6.39 -17.19 27.91
C GLU A 223 -7.09 -17.08 26.56
N VAL A 224 -6.43 -16.53 25.57
CA VAL A 224 -7.01 -16.24 24.25
C VAL A 224 -6.02 -16.61 23.16
N HIS A 225 -6.43 -17.55 22.31
CA HIS A 225 -5.70 -17.93 21.12
C HIS A 225 -6.46 -17.44 19.89
N SER A 226 -5.81 -16.62 19.08
CA SER A 226 -6.41 -16.17 17.84
C SER A 226 -5.46 -16.34 16.65
N SER A 227 -6.04 -16.53 15.49
CA SER A 227 -5.29 -16.48 14.22
C SER A 227 -6.06 -15.71 13.18
N ASN A 228 -5.34 -14.86 12.48
CA ASN A 228 -5.86 -14.09 11.34
C ASN A 228 -5.06 -14.48 10.09
N ARG A 229 -5.74 -14.76 9.00
CA ARG A 229 -5.13 -15.03 7.70
C ARG A 229 -5.86 -14.24 6.63
N GLN A 230 -5.11 -13.58 5.76
CA GLN A 230 -5.62 -12.90 4.58
C GLN A 230 -4.76 -13.24 3.37
N ASN A 231 -5.38 -13.80 2.35
CA ASN A 231 -4.81 -14.04 1.04
C ASN A 231 -5.48 -13.13 0.04
N SER A 232 -4.72 -12.49 -0.82
CA SER A 232 -5.29 -11.66 -1.87
C SER A 232 -4.51 -11.85 -3.16
N ASP A 233 -5.23 -11.97 -4.27
CA ASP A 233 -4.71 -12.07 -5.63
C ASP A 233 -5.28 -10.94 -6.46
N MET A 234 -4.43 -10.23 -7.21
CA MET A 234 -4.82 -9.13 -8.07
C MET A 234 -4.20 -9.28 -9.46
N TRP A 235 -5.03 -9.07 -10.46
CA TRP A 235 -4.64 -8.87 -11.85
C TRP A 235 -5.00 -7.46 -12.26
N ALA A 236 -4.07 -6.73 -12.84
CA ALA A 236 -4.32 -5.40 -13.38
C ALA A 236 -3.69 -5.27 -14.77
N GLY A 237 -4.33 -4.48 -15.63
CA GLY A 237 -3.81 -4.13 -16.94
C GLY A 237 -4.19 -2.71 -17.30
N LYS A 238 -3.25 -1.96 -17.88
CA LYS A 238 -3.42 -0.58 -18.29
C LYS A 238 -2.87 -0.35 -19.68
N LEU A 239 -3.63 0.35 -20.50
CA LEU A 239 -3.21 0.80 -21.83
C LEU A 239 -3.42 2.30 -21.94
N VAL A 240 -2.37 3.01 -22.34
CA VAL A 240 -2.41 4.45 -22.61
C VAL A 240 -1.95 4.70 -24.05
N VAL A 241 -2.71 5.49 -24.78
CA VAL A 241 -2.39 5.95 -26.14
C VAL A 241 -2.23 7.46 -26.12
N ASN A 242 -1.05 7.94 -26.51
CA ASN A 242 -0.68 9.34 -26.55
C ASN A 242 -0.66 9.83 -28.00
N ILE A 243 -1.50 10.79 -28.33
CA ILE A 243 -1.73 11.29 -29.69
C ILE A 243 -1.36 12.76 -29.73
N PRO A 244 -0.34 13.18 -30.51
CA PRO A 244 -0.13 14.59 -30.79
C PRO A 244 -1.36 15.15 -31.48
N LEU A 245 -1.98 16.15 -30.88
CA LEU A 245 -3.18 16.76 -31.42
C LEU A 245 -3.07 18.28 -31.32
N TRP A 246 -3.15 18.96 -32.46
CA TRP A 246 -3.05 20.40 -32.57
C TRP A 246 -1.77 20.94 -31.90
N LYS A 247 -1.85 21.81 -30.88
CA LYS A 247 -0.71 22.36 -30.13
C LYS A 247 -0.44 21.65 -28.81
N GLY A 248 -0.99 20.45 -28.64
CA GLY A 248 -0.90 19.67 -27.42
C GLY A 248 -0.81 18.18 -27.66
N ASN A 249 -0.99 17.44 -26.59
CA ASN A 249 -1.05 15.98 -26.59
C ASN A 249 -2.35 15.52 -25.95
N MET A 250 -3.05 14.62 -26.58
CA MET A 250 -4.18 13.90 -26.04
C MET A 250 -3.73 12.52 -25.57
N SER A 251 -4.05 12.17 -24.34
CA SER A 251 -3.86 10.83 -23.77
C SER A 251 -5.23 10.21 -23.56
N VAL A 252 -5.44 9.02 -24.11
CA VAL A 252 -6.64 8.21 -23.91
C VAL A 252 -6.21 6.85 -23.40
N GLY A 253 -6.90 6.30 -22.42
CA GLY A 253 -6.54 5.00 -21.91
C GLY A 253 -7.65 4.29 -21.17
N THR A 254 -7.36 3.04 -20.85
CA THR A 254 -8.20 2.17 -20.05
C THR A 254 -7.38 1.41 -19.03
N GLU A 255 -8.00 1.09 -17.92
CA GLU A 255 -7.42 0.28 -16.85
C GLU A 255 -8.46 -0.73 -16.38
N LEU A 256 -8.03 -1.97 -16.23
CA LEU A 256 -8.85 -3.09 -15.78
C LEU A 256 -8.14 -3.73 -14.60
N SER A 257 -8.87 -3.98 -13.51
CA SER A 257 -8.33 -4.80 -12.42
C SER A 257 -9.38 -5.75 -11.86
N LYS A 258 -8.89 -6.89 -11.37
CA LYS A 258 -9.66 -7.88 -10.63
C LYS A 258 -8.87 -8.25 -9.40
N THR A 259 -9.52 -8.18 -8.23
CA THR A 259 -8.96 -8.60 -6.95
C THR A 259 -9.89 -9.59 -6.29
N ASP A 260 -9.31 -10.71 -5.87
CA ASP A 260 -9.97 -11.71 -5.04
C ASP A 260 -9.22 -11.74 -3.69
N SER A 261 -9.93 -11.49 -2.58
CA SER A 261 -9.36 -11.49 -1.23
C SER A 261 -10.17 -12.42 -0.34
N HIS A 262 -9.48 -13.37 0.30
CA HIS A 262 -10.03 -14.32 1.27
C HIS A 262 -9.41 -14.07 2.63
N GLY A 263 -10.25 -13.86 3.64
CA GLY A 263 -9.88 -13.62 5.03
C GLY A 263 -10.51 -14.63 5.97
N THR A 264 -9.74 -15.15 6.91
CA THR A 264 -10.24 -15.99 8.01
C THR A 264 -9.73 -15.47 9.33
N PHE A 265 -10.62 -15.39 10.31
CA PHE A 265 -10.28 -15.15 11.69
C PHE A 265 -10.82 -16.29 12.54
N LEU A 266 -9.96 -16.89 13.35
CA LEU A 266 -10.29 -17.97 14.29
C LEU A 266 -9.95 -17.51 15.70
N ASN A 267 -10.90 -17.63 16.64
CA ASN A 267 -10.67 -17.56 18.07
C ASN A 267 -11.07 -18.89 18.69
N GLU A 268 -10.10 -19.57 19.31
CA GLU A 268 -10.28 -20.94 19.80
C GLU A 268 -11.24 -20.98 20.99
N GLU A 269 -11.21 -20.01 21.89
CA GLU A 269 -12.05 -19.88 23.06
C GLU A 269 -13.44 -19.32 22.75
N GLN A 270 -13.67 -18.90 21.50
CA GLN A 270 -14.94 -18.33 21.04
C GLN A 270 -15.41 -17.09 21.82
N LEU A 271 -14.48 -16.35 22.43
CA LEU A 271 -14.75 -15.07 23.08
C LEU A 271 -15.19 -14.02 22.08
N VAL A 272 -14.67 -14.14 20.88
CA VAL A 272 -15.07 -13.38 19.68
C VAL A 272 -15.46 -14.36 18.61
N PRO A 273 -16.50 -14.09 17.82
CA PRO A 273 -16.91 -14.99 16.74
C PRO A 273 -15.80 -15.19 15.71
N SER A 274 -15.53 -16.44 15.37
CA SER A 274 -14.69 -16.77 14.23
C SER A 274 -15.39 -16.39 12.95
N THR A 275 -14.66 -15.84 11.96
CA THR A 275 -15.23 -15.30 10.74
C THR A 275 -14.47 -15.76 9.50
N GLU A 276 -15.20 -15.89 8.40
CA GLU A 276 -14.68 -16.12 7.06
C GLU A 276 -15.28 -15.09 6.10
N THR A 277 -14.42 -14.46 5.30
CA THR A 277 -14.82 -13.36 4.42
C THR A 277 -14.18 -13.52 3.06
N ASP A 278 -14.98 -13.43 2.00
CA ASP A 278 -14.48 -13.31 0.63
C ASP A 278 -14.91 -11.98 0.03
N ILE A 279 -13.98 -11.30 -0.62
CA ILE A 279 -14.23 -10.05 -1.34
C ILE A 279 -13.75 -10.22 -2.77
N HIS A 280 -14.68 -10.11 -3.72
CA HIS A 280 -14.38 -10.10 -5.14
C HIS A 280 -14.63 -8.71 -5.71
N GLU A 281 -13.56 -8.06 -6.17
CA GLU A 281 -13.65 -6.72 -6.73
C GLU A 281 -13.20 -6.70 -8.18
N ARG A 282 -13.95 -5.97 -9.01
CA ARG A 282 -13.59 -5.67 -10.40
C ARG A 282 -13.67 -4.17 -10.59
N ASN A 283 -12.63 -3.60 -11.16
CA ASN A 283 -12.58 -2.19 -11.53
C ASN A 283 -12.36 -2.08 -13.04
N VAL A 284 -13.18 -1.27 -13.69
CA VAL A 284 -13.04 -0.87 -15.09
C VAL A 284 -12.96 0.65 -15.13
N ALA A 285 -11.85 1.18 -15.60
CA ALA A 285 -11.67 2.61 -15.74
C ALA A 285 -11.33 2.99 -17.17
N GLY A 286 -11.78 4.17 -17.57
CA GLY A 286 -11.42 4.81 -18.83
C GLY A 286 -11.15 6.28 -18.60
N PHE A 287 -10.20 6.85 -19.32
CA PHE A 287 -9.87 8.27 -19.19
C PHE A 287 -9.49 8.92 -20.50
N VAL A 288 -9.68 10.23 -20.53
CA VAL A 288 -9.15 11.11 -21.55
C VAL A 288 -8.53 12.32 -20.89
N GLN A 289 -7.36 12.75 -21.38
CA GLN A 289 -6.66 13.92 -20.92
C GLN A 289 -6.09 14.67 -22.09
N TYR A 290 -6.12 16.00 -22.05
CA TYR A 290 -5.49 16.87 -23.05
C TYR A 290 -4.55 17.85 -22.35
N GLY A 291 -3.31 17.86 -22.79
CA GLY A 291 -2.28 18.79 -22.32
C GLY A 291 -1.89 19.76 -23.43
N LEU A 292 -1.95 21.06 -23.14
CA LEU A 292 -1.67 22.16 -24.05
C LEU A 292 -0.55 23.05 -23.49
N SER A 293 0.45 23.35 -24.32
CA SER A 293 1.53 24.28 -23.97
C SER A 293 1.54 25.47 -24.93
N LEU A 294 1.27 26.65 -24.42
CA LEU A 294 1.18 27.91 -25.16
C LEU A 294 2.12 28.94 -24.55
N SER A 295 3.34 29.08 -25.07
CA SER A 295 4.32 30.07 -24.64
C SER A 295 4.54 30.07 -23.11
N LYS A 296 3.73 30.85 -22.35
CA LYS A 296 3.81 31.02 -20.89
C LYS A 296 2.80 30.17 -20.13
N TRP A 297 1.84 29.57 -20.82
CA TRP A 297 0.77 28.79 -20.24
C TRP A 297 0.96 27.31 -20.49
N THR A 298 0.75 26.51 -19.48
CA THR A 298 0.54 25.07 -19.60
C THR A 298 -0.81 24.73 -19.00
N ILE A 299 -1.67 24.08 -19.78
CA ILE A 299 -3.05 23.75 -19.38
C ILE A 299 -3.21 22.24 -19.55
N GLY A 300 -3.65 21.57 -18.51
CA GLY A 300 -4.06 20.17 -18.50
C GLY A 300 -5.52 20.06 -18.14
N LEU A 301 -6.29 19.34 -18.93
CA LEU A 301 -7.69 19.06 -18.69
C LEU A 301 -7.93 17.57 -18.89
N GLY A 302 -8.59 16.92 -17.96
CA GLY A 302 -8.88 15.50 -18.06
C GLY A 302 -10.10 15.06 -17.29
N VAL A 303 -10.57 13.88 -17.61
CA VAL A 303 -11.61 13.18 -16.86
C VAL A 303 -11.31 11.70 -16.88
N ARG A 304 -11.49 11.05 -15.73
CA ARG A 304 -11.45 9.61 -15.54
C ARG A 304 -12.82 9.15 -15.08
N TYR A 305 -13.31 8.08 -15.66
CA TYR A 305 -14.48 7.35 -15.22
C TYR A 305 -14.05 6.02 -14.65
N GLU A 306 -14.61 5.63 -13.51
CA GLU A 306 -14.38 4.34 -12.87
C GLU A 306 -15.71 3.66 -12.55
N ASN A 307 -15.78 2.37 -12.84
CA ASN A 307 -16.86 1.49 -12.44
C ASN A 307 -16.30 0.32 -11.64
N ILE A 308 -16.65 0.28 -10.36
CA ILE A 308 -16.22 -0.74 -9.41
C ILE A 308 -17.42 -1.57 -8.99
N ILE A 309 -17.27 -2.88 -9.06
CA ILE A 309 -18.22 -3.86 -8.54
C ILE A 309 -17.49 -4.67 -7.47
N ARG A 310 -18.00 -4.62 -6.24
CA ARG A 310 -17.47 -5.36 -5.09
C ARG A 310 -18.57 -6.28 -4.57
N ASP A 311 -18.35 -7.57 -4.66
CA ASP A 311 -19.18 -8.60 -4.05
C ASP A 311 -18.52 -9.06 -2.75
N TYR A 312 -19.28 -9.05 -1.67
CA TYR A 312 -18.85 -9.41 -0.32
C TYR A 312 -19.59 -10.65 0.15
N PHE A 313 -18.85 -11.61 0.71
CA PHE A 313 -19.40 -12.85 1.26
C PHE A 313 -18.91 -13.02 2.70
N SER A 314 -19.77 -13.54 3.57
CA SER A 314 -19.45 -13.95 4.92
C SER A 314 -19.92 -15.38 5.14
N GLY A 315 -18.99 -16.26 5.53
CA GLY A 315 -19.29 -17.70 5.66
C GLY A 315 -19.82 -18.32 4.38
N GLY A 316 -19.31 -17.92 3.22
CA GLY A 316 -19.73 -18.38 1.89
C GLY A 316 -21.08 -17.81 1.40
N VAL A 317 -21.76 -16.97 2.20
CA VAL A 317 -23.06 -16.38 1.84
C VAL A 317 -22.85 -14.92 1.42
N LYS A 318 -23.34 -14.57 0.22
CA LYS A 318 -23.27 -13.20 -0.28
C LYS A 318 -24.09 -12.26 0.62
N GLN A 319 -23.47 -11.15 0.97
CA GLN A 319 -24.08 -10.08 1.76
C GLN A 319 -24.41 -8.90 0.83
N ASP A 320 -25.67 -8.79 0.41
CA ASP A 320 -26.07 -7.76 -0.55
C ASP A 320 -26.11 -6.36 0.05
N ASP A 321 -26.31 -6.25 1.37
CA ASP A 321 -26.33 -5.01 2.13
C ASP A 321 -24.95 -4.34 2.28
N VAL A 322 -23.87 -5.10 2.10
CA VAL A 322 -22.48 -4.60 2.11
C VAL A 322 -21.75 -4.77 0.78
N SER A 323 -22.31 -5.53 -0.17
CA SER A 323 -21.86 -5.53 -1.57
C SER A 323 -22.13 -4.18 -2.22
N ARG A 324 -21.22 -3.68 -3.05
CA ARG A 324 -21.28 -2.30 -3.56
C ARG A 324 -21.00 -2.23 -5.05
N ARG A 325 -21.64 -1.22 -5.66
CA ARG A 325 -21.34 -0.79 -7.04
C ARG A 325 -21.13 0.71 -7.05
N TYR A 326 -20.00 1.13 -7.59
CA TYR A 326 -19.64 2.54 -7.68
C TYR A 326 -19.44 2.91 -9.14
N SER A 327 -19.94 4.08 -9.53
CA SER A 327 -19.72 4.68 -10.85
C SER A 327 -19.39 6.15 -10.63
N ASN A 328 -18.14 6.53 -10.84
CA ASN A 328 -17.65 7.85 -10.47
C ASN A 328 -16.91 8.50 -11.64
N PHE A 329 -17.03 9.83 -11.74
CA PHE A 329 -16.22 10.66 -12.61
C PHE A 329 -15.26 11.47 -11.75
N PHE A 330 -14.01 11.54 -12.19
CA PHE A 330 -12.94 12.28 -11.54
C PHE A 330 -12.38 13.31 -12.52
N PRO A 331 -12.93 14.53 -12.54
CA PRO A 331 -12.39 15.61 -13.36
C PRO A 331 -11.08 16.13 -12.78
N ASN A 332 -10.19 16.58 -13.66
CA ASN A 332 -9.00 17.32 -13.28
C ASN A 332 -8.73 18.49 -14.22
N LEU A 333 -8.23 19.57 -13.64
CA LEU A 333 -7.78 20.75 -14.34
C LEU A 333 -6.48 21.22 -13.71
N SER A 334 -5.46 21.46 -14.51
CA SER A 334 -4.23 22.11 -14.09
C SER A 334 -3.92 23.28 -15.02
N ILE A 335 -3.63 24.44 -14.46
CA ILE A 335 -3.22 25.62 -15.21
C ILE A 335 -1.96 26.15 -14.56
N SER A 336 -0.88 26.29 -15.34
CA SER A 336 0.31 26.98 -14.90
C SER A 336 0.68 28.11 -15.85
N TRP A 337 1.16 29.20 -15.26
CA TRP A 337 1.64 30.36 -16.00
C TRP A 337 3.00 30.78 -15.46
N ASN A 338 3.96 30.89 -16.39
CA ASN A 338 5.35 31.22 -16.09
C ASN A 338 5.79 32.48 -16.84
N LYS A 339 6.26 33.50 -16.11
CA LYS A 339 6.83 34.70 -16.71
C LYS A 339 7.92 35.28 -15.81
N GLY A 340 9.15 35.26 -16.30
CA GLY A 340 10.30 35.71 -15.52
C GLY A 340 10.46 34.90 -14.24
N ASN A 341 10.44 35.59 -13.09
CA ASN A 341 10.53 34.95 -11.77
C ASN A 341 9.15 34.57 -11.18
N TRP A 342 8.07 34.80 -11.91
CA TRP A 342 6.73 34.48 -11.46
C TRP A 342 6.27 33.14 -12.01
N ASN A 343 5.78 32.28 -11.11
CA ASN A 343 5.14 31.04 -11.43
C ASN A 343 3.79 30.98 -10.70
N TRP A 344 2.70 30.87 -11.46
CA TRP A 344 1.35 30.68 -10.94
C TRP A 344 0.86 29.31 -11.32
N GLN A 345 0.26 28.61 -10.38
CA GLN A 345 -0.33 27.30 -10.60
C GLN A 345 -1.72 27.25 -9.94
N LEU A 346 -2.70 26.71 -10.67
CA LEU A 346 -4.02 26.35 -10.18
C LEU A 346 -4.28 24.89 -10.53
N ASN A 347 -4.60 24.09 -9.53
CA ASN A 347 -5.01 22.70 -9.67
C ASN A 347 -6.40 22.53 -9.09
N VAL A 348 -7.27 21.84 -9.83
CA VAL A 348 -8.62 21.43 -9.38
C VAL A 348 -8.79 19.98 -9.71
N ASN A 349 -9.07 19.15 -8.73
CA ASN A 349 -9.31 17.72 -8.95
C ASN A 349 -10.24 17.12 -7.90
N GLU A 350 -10.90 16.03 -8.26
CA GLU A 350 -11.62 15.14 -7.35
C GLU A 350 -10.79 13.89 -7.13
N LYS A 351 -10.61 13.50 -5.89
CA LYS A 351 -9.88 12.31 -5.42
C LYS A 351 -10.80 11.41 -4.61
N ILE A 352 -10.38 10.18 -4.43
CA ILE A 352 -11.08 9.19 -3.61
C ILE A 352 -10.09 8.47 -2.71
N SER A 353 -10.51 8.13 -1.49
CA SER A 353 -9.80 7.23 -0.59
C SER A 353 -10.70 6.04 -0.31
N ARG A 354 -10.25 4.84 -0.63
CA ARG A 354 -11.04 3.61 -0.46
C ARG A 354 -10.59 2.86 0.78
N PRO A 355 -11.54 2.29 1.57
CA PRO A 355 -11.18 1.40 2.66
C PRO A 355 -10.38 0.21 2.14
N SER A 356 -9.33 -0.16 2.86
CA SER A 356 -8.57 -1.37 2.57
C SER A 356 -9.39 -2.64 2.82
N TYR A 357 -9.03 -3.75 2.19
CA TYR A 357 -9.71 -5.04 2.42
C TYR A 357 -9.63 -5.49 3.88
N ARG A 358 -8.59 -5.12 4.61
CA ARG A 358 -8.52 -5.36 6.06
C ARG A 358 -9.60 -4.58 6.82
N GLN A 359 -9.78 -3.29 6.51
CA GLN A 359 -10.82 -2.47 7.14
C GLN A 359 -12.24 -2.95 6.79
N LEU A 360 -12.42 -3.54 5.60
CA LEU A 360 -13.69 -4.11 5.16
C LEU A 360 -13.92 -5.52 5.68
N GLY A 361 -12.89 -6.20 6.18
CA GLY A 361 -13.01 -7.55 6.73
C GLY A 361 -13.92 -7.60 7.95
N ASN A 362 -14.60 -8.70 8.15
CA ASN A 362 -15.45 -8.93 9.33
C ASN A 362 -14.68 -9.72 10.39
N PHE A 363 -13.48 -9.25 10.74
CA PHE A 363 -12.69 -9.85 11.81
C PHE A 363 -12.76 -8.99 13.07
N MET A 364 -12.52 -9.62 14.22
CA MET A 364 -12.36 -8.91 15.49
C MET A 364 -11.06 -9.37 16.14
N GLN A 365 -10.10 -8.46 16.31
CA GLN A 365 -8.87 -8.71 17.03
C GLN A 365 -9.12 -8.50 18.53
N TYR A 366 -8.65 -9.42 19.35
CA TYR A 366 -8.65 -9.27 20.80
C TYR A 366 -7.41 -8.51 21.25
N ASP A 367 -7.58 -7.37 21.89
CA ASP A 367 -6.48 -6.62 22.49
C ASP A 367 -6.40 -6.90 24.01
N ASN A 368 -7.52 -6.84 24.68
CA ASN A 368 -7.70 -7.22 26.08
C ASN A 368 -9.21 -7.44 26.35
N ARG A 369 -9.58 -7.88 27.55
CA ARG A 369 -10.99 -8.17 27.91
C ARG A 369 -11.94 -6.96 27.81
N PHE A 370 -11.43 -5.75 27.66
CA PHE A 370 -12.24 -4.53 27.53
C PHE A 370 -12.21 -3.94 26.11
N LEU A 371 -11.28 -4.40 25.27
CA LEU A 371 -11.06 -3.82 23.95
C LEU A 371 -10.90 -4.88 22.86
N TYR A 372 -11.74 -4.76 21.85
CA TYR A 372 -11.67 -5.53 20.61
C TYR A 372 -11.60 -4.56 19.44
N GLU A 373 -10.70 -4.80 18.52
CA GLU A 373 -10.63 -4.07 17.25
C GLU A 373 -11.20 -4.91 16.12
N GLY A 374 -11.95 -4.30 15.22
CA GLY A 374 -12.53 -5.02 14.08
C GLY A 374 -12.63 -4.20 12.83
N GLY A 375 -12.77 -4.89 11.72
CA GLY A 375 -13.13 -4.27 10.45
C GLY A 375 -14.61 -3.90 10.41
N ASN A 376 -14.95 -3.04 9.45
CA ASN A 376 -16.34 -2.63 9.21
C ASN A 376 -16.66 -2.74 7.71
N PRO A 377 -17.40 -3.77 7.28
CA PRO A 377 -17.73 -3.98 5.87
C PRO A 377 -18.65 -2.89 5.29
N THR A 378 -19.27 -2.05 6.14
CA THR A 378 -20.16 -0.96 5.70
C THR A 378 -19.41 0.32 5.32
N LEU A 379 -18.10 0.39 5.54
CA LEU A 379 -17.29 1.55 5.18
C LEU A 379 -17.44 1.90 3.71
N GLN A 380 -17.54 3.20 3.45
CA GLN A 380 -17.64 3.77 2.11
C GLN A 380 -16.39 4.56 1.76
N PRO A 381 -16.07 4.65 0.47
CA PRO A 381 -15.00 5.54 0.02
C PRO A 381 -15.29 7.00 0.37
N GLU A 382 -14.23 7.70 0.80
CA GLU A 382 -14.25 9.13 1.02
C GLU A 382 -13.86 9.85 -0.28
N LYS A 383 -14.61 10.88 -0.66
CA LYS A 383 -14.32 11.73 -1.81
C LYS A 383 -13.83 13.09 -1.36
N VAL A 384 -12.78 13.58 -1.98
CA VAL A 384 -12.17 14.86 -1.68
C VAL A 384 -12.11 15.70 -2.95
N PHE A 385 -12.73 16.87 -2.91
CA PHE A 385 -12.59 17.88 -3.96
C PHE A 385 -11.53 18.89 -3.54
N ASN A 386 -10.44 18.95 -4.31
CA ASN A 386 -9.30 19.80 -4.03
C ASN A 386 -9.22 20.97 -4.99
N VAL A 387 -8.97 22.16 -4.42
CA VAL A 387 -8.60 23.37 -5.15
C VAL A 387 -7.32 23.92 -4.54
N GLU A 388 -6.26 23.92 -5.30
CA GLU A 388 -4.94 24.37 -4.87
C GLU A 388 -4.45 25.52 -5.77
N ALA A 389 -4.06 26.62 -5.18
CA ALA A 389 -3.47 27.75 -5.87
C ALA A 389 -2.11 28.07 -5.25
N MET A 390 -1.08 28.15 -6.08
CA MET A 390 0.30 28.46 -5.70
C MET A 390 0.85 29.61 -6.53
N MET A 391 1.76 30.38 -5.92
CA MET A 391 2.48 31.47 -6.56
C MET A 391 3.97 31.42 -6.20
#